data_378384d92bb2071dcd857af7e946d1e8
#
_entry.id   378384d92bb2071dcd857af7e946d1e8
#
_cell.length_a   1.000
_cell.length_b   1.000
_cell.length_c   1.000
_cell.angle_alpha   90.00
_cell.angle_beta   90.00
_cell.angle_gamma   90.00
#
_symmetry.space_group_name_H-M   'P 1'
#
loop_
_entity.id
_entity.type
_entity.pdbx_description
1 polymer ?
#
loop_
_entity_poly.entity_id
_entity_poly.type
_entity_poly.pdbx_seq_one_letter_code
_entity_poly.pdbx_strand_id
1 'polypeptide(L)'
;MPTTTQLVISGKSRPGVLAQVAQVLGEAKVNIKAFSAPEVAGAGKLRLLVADLEEARAALKAAKIKFVEEIALILSLKNKPGALREVADLLTKARINIKCGYCTPSREGKRAIVVLAVSNTAKALTVLRDQSLDEF
;
A
#
# COMPACT_ATOMS: atom_id res chain seq x y z
N MET A 1 -13.63 7.23 -0.28
CA MET A 1 -13.53 6.03 -1.12
C MET A 1 -12.55 5.06 -0.47
N PRO A 2 -12.85 3.78 -0.43
CA PRO A 2 -11.97 2.79 0.21
C PRO A 2 -10.77 2.41 -0.65
N THR A 3 -10.21 3.37 -1.35
CA THR A 3 -9.01 3.20 -2.14
C THR A 3 -8.00 4.27 -1.78
N THR A 4 -6.76 3.99 -2.08
CA THR A 4 -5.66 4.91 -1.91
C THR A 4 -4.70 4.78 -3.08
N THR A 5 -3.82 5.76 -3.23
CA THR A 5 -2.77 5.71 -4.23
C THR A 5 -1.45 5.39 -3.56
N GLN A 6 -0.79 4.34 -4.01
CA GLN A 6 0.57 4.01 -3.58
C GLN A 6 1.57 4.58 -4.57
N LEU A 7 2.70 5.03 -4.06
CA LEU A 7 3.85 5.37 -4.89
C LEU A 7 4.72 4.12 -5.00
N VAL A 8 5.12 3.77 -6.22
CA VAL A 8 5.90 2.57 -6.48
C VAL A 8 7.24 2.96 -7.11
N ILE A 9 8.33 2.64 -6.42
CA ILE A 9 9.69 2.91 -6.86
C ILE A 9 10.37 1.58 -7.13
N SER A 10 10.75 1.33 -8.38
CA SER A 10 11.36 0.07 -8.81
C SER A 10 12.81 0.30 -9.23
N GLY A 11 13.65 -0.71 -9.04
CA GLY A 11 15.04 -0.66 -9.46
C GLY A 11 15.86 -1.80 -8.89
N LYS A 12 17.17 -1.74 -9.07
CA LYS A 12 18.07 -2.70 -8.47
C LYS A 12 18.03 -2.57 -6.96
N SER A 13 17.93 -3.71 -6.28
CA SER A 13 18.04 -3.73 -4.84
C SER A 13 19.49 -3.48 -4.42
N ARG A 14 19.69 -2.46 -3.61
CA ARG A 14 21.01 -2.07 -3.10
C ARG A 14 20.85 -1.37 -1.76
N PRO A 15 21.90 -1.40 -0.91
CA PRO A 15 21.83 -0.66 0.36
C PRO A 15 21.55 0.82 0.11
N GLY A 16 20.71 1.40 0.97
CA GLY A 16 20.46 2.84 0.97
C GLY A 16 19.29 3.34 0.14
N VAL A 17 18.65 2.48 -0.65
CA VAL A 17 17.50 2.92 -1.48
C VAL A 17 16.38 3.45 -0.58
N LEU A 18 15.96 2.69 0.41
CA LEU A 18 14.91 3.13 1.33
C LEU A 18 15.34 4.37 2.11
N ALA A 19 16.60 4.40 2.56
CA ALA A 19 17.12 5.55 3.30
C ALA A 19 17.08 6.82 2.47
N GLN A 20 17.43 6.74 1.18
CA GLN A 20 17.40 7.89 0.28
C GLN A 20 15.98 8.43 0.11
N VAL A 21 15.02 7.53 -0.14
CA VAL A 21 13.62 7.92 -0.31
C VAL A 21 13.08 8.51 0.99
N ALA A 22 13.36 7.88 2.11
CA ALA A 22 12.92 8.37 3.42
C ALA A 22 13.52 9.75 3.73
N GLN A 23 14.77 9.99 3.36
CA GLN A 23 15.40 11.28 3.54
C GLN A 23 14.71 12.36 2.71
N VAL A 24 14.47 12.09 1.42
CA VAL A 24 13.82 13.04 0.52
C VAL A 24 12.43 13.42 1.04
N LEU A 25 11.64 12.43 1.43
CA LEU A 25 10.29 12.68 1.94
C LEU A 25 10.33 13.33 3.32
N GLY A 26 11.26 12.95 4.18
CA GLY A 26 11.42 13.56 5.51
C GLY A 26 11.79 15.03 5.43
N GLU A 27 12.68 15.40 4.51
CA GLU A 27 13.06 16.81 4.31
C GLU A 27 11.89 17.63 3.77
N ALA A 28 11.00 17.03 3.00
CA ALA A 28 9.77 17.66 2.52
C ALA A 28 8.65 17.63 3.56
N LYS A 29 8.92 17.07 4.75
CA LYS A 29 7.96 16.94 5.85
C LYS A 29 6.75 16.09 5.47
N VAL A 30 6.96 15.09 4.63
CA VAL A 30 5.94 14.11 4.24
C VAL A 30 6.09 12.87 5.09
N ASN A 31 5.06 12.54 5.85
CA ASN A 31 5.06 11.33 6.67
C ASN A 31 4.77 10.10 5.80
N ILE A 32 5.55 9.05 6.00
CA ILE A 32 5.32 7.74 5.40
C ILE A 32 4.40 6.96 6.33
N LYS A 33 3.19 6.68 5.90
CA LYS A 33 2.19 6.00 6.72
C LYS A 33 2.40 4.48 6.74
N ALA A 34 2.85 3.92 5.61
CA ALA A 34 3.14 2.51 5.49
C ALA A 34 4.04 2.27 4.29
N PHE A 35 4.77 1.16 4.29
CA PHE A 35 5.59 0.78 3.15
C PHE A 35 5.74 -0.73 3.05
N SER A 36 6.10 -1.19 1.86
CA SER A 36 6.47 -2.57 1.58
C SER A 36 7.66 -2.52 0.61
N ALA A 37 8.70 -3.28 0.90
CA ALA A 37 9.95 -3.20 0.14
C ALA A 37 10.52 -4.59 -0.20
N PRO A 38 9.76 -5.42 -0.94
CA PRO A 38 10.24 -6.75 -1.32
C PRO A 38 11.34 -6.69 -2.37
N GLU A 39 12.18 -7.71 -2.36
CA GLU A 39 13.20 -7.92 -3.40
C GLU A 39 12.96 -9.29 -4.03
N VAL A 40 12.99 -9.33 -5.36
CA VAL A 40 12.90 -10.58 -6.12
C VAL A 40 13.99 -10.57 -7.18
N ALA A 41 14.87 -11.55 -7.14
CA ALA A 41 15.97 -11.73 -8.10
C ALA A 41 16.83 -10.46 -8.28
N GLY A 42 17.14 -9.77 -7.19
CA GLY A 42 17.95 -8.55 -7.19
C GLY A 42 17.20 -7.28 -7.61
N ALA A 43 15.91 -7.39 -7.91
CA ALA A 43 15.08 -6.24 -8.22
C ALA A 43 14.23 -5.88 -7.01
N GLY A 44 14.31 -4.63 -6.58
CA GLY A 44 13.51 -4.11 -5.49
C GLY A 44 12.28 -3.38 -5.99
N LYS A 45 11.21 -3.45 -5.23
CA LYS A 45 10.01 -2.70 -5.52
C LYS A 45 9.48 -2.10 -4.21
N LEU A 46 9.67 -0.80 -4.05
CA LEU A 46 9.27 -0.09 -2.86
C LEU A 46 7.89 0.53 -3.09
N ARG A 47 6.93 0.14 -2.27
CA ARG A 47 5.59 0.73 -2.28
C ARG A 47 5.41 1.57 -1.03
N LEU A 48 4.88 2.79 -1.21
CA LEU A 48 4.73 3.75 -0.12
C LEU A 48 3.31 4.29 -0.07
N LEU A 49 2.77 4.39 1.14
CA LEU A 49 1.61 5.22 1.43
C LEU A 49 2.10 6.45 2.18
N VAL A 50 1.77 7.61 1.69
CA VAL A 50 2.22 8.88 2.26
C VAL A 50 1.04 9.73 2.70
N ALA A 51 1.29 10.61 3.66
CA ALA A 51 0.25 11.49 4.20
C ALA A 51 -0.17 12.58 3.21
N ASP A 52 0.78 13.04 2.39
CA ASP A 52 0.53 14.10 1.41
C ASP A 52 1.10 13.70 0.06
N LEU A 53 0.22 13.22 -0.81
CA LEU A 53 0.61 12.68 -2.11
C LEU A 53 1.22 13.74 -3.02
N GLU A 54 0.65 14.96 -3.03
CA GLU A 54 1.15 16.02 -3.89
C GLU A 54 2.55 16.47 -3.50
N GLU A 55 2.78 16.65 -2.19
CA GLU A 55 4.12 17.01 -1.70
C GLU A 55 5.12 15.90 -1.95
N ALA A 56 4.70 14.64 -1.79
CA ALA A 56 5.56 13.50 -2.08
C ALA A 56 5.95 13.45 -3.56
N ARG A 57 4.99 13.66 -4.45
CA ARG A 57 5.26 13.71 -5.90
C ARG A 57 6.28 14.79 -6.23
N ALA A 58 6.08 15.99 -5.69
CA ALA A 58 6.98 17.11 -5.94
C ALA A 58 8.39 16.84 -5.41
N ALA A 59 8.51 16.30 -4.21
CA ALA A 59 9.80 16.01 -3.59
C ALA A 59 10.57 14.93 -4.37
N LEU A 60 9.88 13.85 -4.78
CA LEU A 60 10.52 12.79 -5.54
C LEU A 60 10.96 13.24 -6.93
N LYS A 61 10.14 14.06 -7.60
CA LYS A 61 10.51 14.63 -8.90
C LYS A 61 11.72 15.55 -8.78
N ALA A 62 11.74 16.41 -7.76
CA ALA A 62 12.86 17.32 -7.53
C ALA A 62 14.17 16.54 -7.27
N ALA A 63 14.07 15.40 -6.60
CA ALA A 63 15.23 14.54 -6.33
C ALA A 63 15.56 13.59 -7.50
N LYS A 64 14.81 13.68 -8.60
CA LYS A 64 14.99 12.83 -9.80
C LYS A 64 14.81 11.35 -9.49
N ILE A 65 13.93 11.03 -8.56
CA ILE A 65 13.56 9.65 -8.24
C ILE A 65 12.32 9.29 -9.04
N LYS A 66 12.43 8.30 -9.92
CA LYS A 66 11.33 7.85 -10.76
C LYS A 66 10.35 7.01 -9.94
N PHE A 67 9.07 7.23 -10.16
CA PHE A 67 8.02 6.47 -9.51
C PHE A 67 6.82 6.33 -10.43
N VAL A 68 5.99 5.33 -10.15
CA VAL A 68 4.67 5.19 -10.76
C VAL A 68 3.63 5.16 -9.63
N GLU A 69 2.38 5.38 -9.98
CA GLU A 69 1.28 5.35 -9.01
C GLU A 69 0.42 4.11 -9.25
N GLU A 70 -0.02 3.52 -8.16
CA GLU A 70 -0.84 2.31 -8.21
C GLU A 70 -2.02 2.49 -7.25
N ILE A 71 -3.22 2.21 -7.73
CA ILE A 71 -4.40 2.27 -6.87
C ILE A 71 -4.48 0.98 -6.05
N ALA A 72 -4.75 1.12 -4.77
CA ALA A 72 -4.89 0.00 -3.85
C ALA A 72 -6.18 0.13 -3.03
N LEU A 73 -6.65 -1.01 -2.54
CA LEU A 73 -7.75 -1.04 -1.59
C LEU A 73 -7.20 -0.79 -0.19
N ILE A 74 -7.96 -0.08 0.63
CA ILE A 74 -7.71 0.01 2.07
C ILE A 74 -8.91 -0.58 2.79
N LEU A 75 -8.64 -1.59 3.62
CA LEU A 75 -9.69 -2.28 4.37
C LEU A 75 -9.38 -2.19 5.86
N SER A 76 -10.42 -2.01 6.66
CA SER A 76 -10.30 -2.10 8.11
C SER A 76 -11.02 -3.37 8.56
N LEU A 77 -10.26 -4.32 9.08
CA LEU A 77 -10.78 -5.61 9.52
C LEU A 77 -10.66 -5.73 11.05
N LYS A 78 -11.49 -6.58 11.64
CA LYS A 78 -11.31 -6.92 13.05
C LYS A 78 -9.95 -7.63 13.20
N ASN A 79 -9.19 -7.25 14.21
CA ASN A 79 -7.89 -7.87 14.46
C ASN A 79 -8.09 -9.20 15.20
N LYS A 80 -8.53 -10.21 14.48
CA LYS A 80 -8.82 -11.54 15.02
C LYS A 80 -8.50 -12.62 13.99
N PRO A 81 -8.29 -13.86 14.43
CA PRO A 81 -8.08 -14.98 13.51
C PRO A 81 -9.25 -15.12 12.55
N GLY A 82 -8.95 -15.36 11.27
CA GLY A 82 -9.94 -15.60 10.23
C GLY A 82 -10.46 -14.37 9.50
N ALA A 83 -10.22 -13.17 10.00
CA ALA A 83 -10.74 -11.96 9.35
C ALA A 83 -10.15 -11.75 7.95
N LEU A 84 -8.85 -11.94 7.81
CA LEU A 84 -8.19 -11.82 6.50
C LEU A 84 -8.66 -12.92 5.54
N ARG A 85 -8.89 -14.12 6.07
CA ARG A 85 -9.38 -15.24 5.25
C ARG A 85 -10.70 -14.93 4.59
N GLU A 86 -11.62 -14.28 5.31
CA GLU A 86 -12.92 -13.92 4.76
C GLU A 86 -12.77 -13.03 3.52
N VAL A 87 -11.90 -12.03 3.61
CA VAL A 87 -11.61 -11.13 2.49
C VAL A 87 -10.95 -11.89 1.34
N ALA A 88 -9.94 -12.69 1.65
CA ALA A 88 -9.21 -13.44 0.64
C ALA A 88 -10.12 -14.43 -0.10
N ASP A 89 -11.05 -15.07 0.62
CA ASP A 89 -12.01 -16.00 0.01
C ASP A 89 -12.96 -15.29 -0.94
N LEU A 90 -13.45 -14.10 -0.57
CA LEU A 90 -14.31 -13.31 -1.45
C LEU A 90 -13.60 -12.93 -2.75
N LEU A 91 -12.35 -12.52 -2.65
CA LEU A 91 -11.55 -12.18 -3.83
C LEU A 91 -11.27 -13.41 -4.69
N THR A 92 -10.98 -14.54 -4.07
CA THR A 92 -10.73 -15.80 -4.77
C THR A 92 -11.96 -16.26 -5.54
N LYS A 93 -13.13 -16.21 -4.94
CA LYS A 93 -14.38 -16.58 -5.62
C LYS A 93 -14.67 -15.69 -6.81
N ALA A 94 -14.29 -14.42 -6.74
CA ALA A 94 -14.45 -13.48 -7.83
C ALA A 94 -13.31 -13.54 -8.86
N ARG A 95 -12.35 -14.45 -8.65
CA ARG A 95 -11.17 -14.62 -9.52
C ARG A 95 -10.32 -13.36 -9.61
N ILE A 96 -10.20 -12.65 -8.49
CA ILE A 96 -9.37 -11.46 -8.39
C ILE A 96 -8.05 -11.85 -7.75
N ASN A 97 -6.95 -11.57 -8.44
CA ASN A 97 -5.61 -11.85 -7.93
C ASN A 97 -5.12 -10.71 -7.04
N ILE A 98 -4.49 -11.05 -5.94
CA ILE A 98 -3.82 -10.09 -5.05
C ILE A 98 -2.37 -9.97 -5.49
N LYS A 99 -1.99 -8.79 -5.99
CA LYS A 99 -0.63 -8.54 -6.49
C LYS A 99 0.33 -8.15 -5.37
N CYS A 100 -0.20 -7.50 -4.35
CA CYS A 100 0.58 -7.02 -3.21
C CYS A 100 -0.35 -6.81 -2.03
N GLY A 101 0.13 -7.12 -0.85
CA GLY A 101 -0.65 -6.88 0.36
C GLY A 101 0.25 -6.67 1.57
N TYR A 102 -0.16 -5.78 2.45
CA TYR A 102 0.50 -5.58 3.73
C TYR A 102 -0.51 -5.00 4.71
N CYS A 103 -0.22 -5.13 5.98
CA CYS A 103 -1.15 -4.65 7.00
C CYS A 103 -0.40 -4.07 8.20
N THR A 104 -1.14 -3.30 8.98
CA THR A 104 -0.67 -2.74 10.23
C THR A 104 -1.83 -2.72 11.21
N PRO A 105 -1.59 -2.94 12.51
CA PRO A 105 -2.68 -2.81 13.48
C PRO A 105 -3.10 -1.35 13.60
N SER A 106 -4.37 -1.13 13.95
CA SER A 106 -4.84 0.20 14.30
C SER A 106 -4.17 0.63 15.60
N ARG A 107 -4.26 1.95 15.90
CA ARG A 107 -3.65 2.52 17.11
C ARG A 107 -4.02 1.75 18.38
N GLU A 108 -5.26 1.27 18.47
CA GLU A 108 -5.76 0.54 19.64
C GLU A 108 -5.56 -0.97 19.56
N GLY A 109 -5.07 -1.48 18.41
CA GLY A 109 -4.87 -2.90 18.21
C GLY A 109 -6.14 -3.72 17.98
N LYS A 110 -7.29 -3.08 17.92
CA LYS A 110 -8.59 -3.76 17.73
C LYS A 110 -8.91 -4.03 16.27
N ARG A 111 -8.33 -3.26 15.37
CA ARG A 111 -8.53 -3.35 13.94
C ARG A 111 -7.21 -3.62 13.24
N ALA A 112 -7.28 -4.24 12.09
CA ALA A 112 -6.13 -4.40 11.20
C ALA A 112 -6.43 -3.60 9.93
N ILE A 113 -5.52 -2.69 9.61
CA ILE A 113 -5.61 -1.92 8.37
C ILE A 113 -4.86 -2.70 7.31
N VAL A 114 -5.56 -3.11 6.26
CA VAL A 114 -4.99 -3.96 5.21
C VAL A 114 -5.01 -3.19 3.90
N VAL A 115 -3.86 -3.16 3.23
CA VAL A 115 -3.70 -2.52 1.92
C VAL A 115 -3.48 -3.62 0.90
N LEU A 116 -4.31 -3.65 -0.14
CA LEU A 116 -4.24 -4.68 -1.19
C LEU A 116 -4.23 -4.03 -2.56
N ALA A 117 -3.23 -4.35 -3.36
CA ALA A 117 -3.25 -4.06 -4.79
C ALA A 117 -3.74 -5.33 -5.50
N VAL A 118 -4.79 -5.18 -6.30
CA VAL A 118 -5.47 -6.32 -6.91
C VAL A 118 -5.58 -6.17 -8.42
N SER A 119 -5.86 -7.28 -9.11
CA SER A 119 -5.95 -7.32 -10.56
C SER A 119 -7.15 -6.58 -11.13
N ASN A 120 -8.22 -6.40 -10.35
CA ASN A 120 -9.42 -5.69 -10.78
C ASN A 120 -10.02 -4.95 -9.58
N THR A 121 -9.63 -3.69 -9.43
CA THR A 121 -10.03 -2.86 -8.29
C THR A 121 -11.55 -2.62 -8.26
N ALA A 122 -12.15 -2.32 -9.41
CA ALA A 122 -13.58 -2.04 -9.47
C ALA A 122 -14.41 -3.25 -9.04
N LYS A 123 -14.05 -4.44 -9.52
CA LYS A 123 -14.74 -5.67 -9.13
C LYS A 123 -14.54 -5.98 -7.66
N ALA A 124 -13.31 -5.76 -7.16
CA ALA A 124 -13.01 -5.98 -5.75
C ALA A 124 -13.86 -5.08 -4.84
N LEU A 125 -14.03 -3.82 -5.20
CA LEU A 125 -14.87 -2.90 -4.45
C LEU A 125 -16.32 -3.41 -4.37
N THR A 126 -16.81 -3.98 -5.46
CA THR A 126 -18.16 -4.54 -5.48
C THR A 126 -18.30 -5.74 -4.56
N VAL A 127 -17.36 -6.70 -4.63
CA VAL A 127 -17.46 -7.93 -3.82
C VAL A 127 -17.14 -7.70 -2.35
N LEU A 128 -16.43 -6.62 -2.01
CA LEU A 128 -16.06 -6.30 -0.63
C LEU A 128 -16.92 -5.21 0.00
N ARG A 129 -17.96 -4.75 -0.68
CA ARG A 129 -18.75 -3.60 -0.21
C ARG A 129 -19.36 -3.77 1.19
N ASP A 130 -19.59 -5.00 1.63
CA ASP A 130 -20.14 -5.30 2.95
C ASP A 130 -19.07 -5.42 4.02
N GLN A 131 -17.79 -5.27 3.64
CA GLN A 131 -16.70 -5.26 4.59
C GLN A 131 -16.46 -3.85 5.11
N SER A 132 -15.87 -3.73 6.30
CA SER A 132 -15.52 -2.43 6.85
C SER A 132 -14.37 -1.84 6.04
N LEU A 133 -14.62 -0.68 5.42
CA LEU A 133 -13.64 0.03 4.59
C LEU A 133 -13.39 1.38 5.23
N ASP A 134 -12.16 1.64 5.65
CA ASP A 134 -11.79 2.87 6.34
C ASP A 134 -10.66 3.61 5.62
N GLU A 135 -10.55 4.89 5.94
CA GLU A 135 -9.40 5.68 5.53
C GLU A 135 -8.23 5.43 6.47
N PHE A 136 -7.08 5.38 5.88
CA PHE A 136 -5.83 5.15 6.60
C PHE A 136 -5.20 6.44 7.06
#